data_7f066f0ead22f93275332734167548c6
#
_entry.id   7f066f0ead22f93275332734167548c6
#
_cell.length_a   1.000
_cell.length_b   1.000
_cell.length_c   1.000
_cell.angle_alpha   90.00
_cell.angle_beta   90.00
_cell.angle_gamma   90.00
#
_symmetry.space_group_name_H-M   'P 1'
#
loop_
_entity.id
_entity.type
_entity.pdbx_description
1 polymer ?
#
loop_
_entity_poly.entity_id
_entity_poly.type
_entity_poly.pdbx_seq_one_letter_code
_entity_poly.pdbx_strand_id
1 'polypeptide(L)'
;MNSKTSLTIDDIWRAFVEVEAEEQLVDFRVGSIYLWPLLRERLVRDVAETLGVYETREDPEKVAELAGEKSILAAFHKSEVAILPFLRRDESGAEPFSDFIVEALRGRRIEPLIFGLGKSDLESGRPQVEVLERNFMRLYRNRAKLMVAPTIRASHRAKYRRVLSALALDIIGDESAQITSRYQHFPRWLLVDFHAQRHGFKKFFKSAGVKTLVVVNAWKRGLIAGAQKAGVWVIETQHGLLSNKMPLLSWPNTDVVDYLPNQLLVWGDYWGKIVDAPAVIERTIIGTPTKLAALQEKDIPHKEGTVLIVSQVQQTSKILDLAIRAAVANPELKFVLKPHPQEHQITLGDISSRIAQLPENLQFASPSASALPMIARAEFVVGVHSMALIEALALGAKVISLRLPGFENIQPFVSRGDITPADAAGNLTKELSLARVAPGSRDYFAPQVLPEKLVEILMGEVDNDA
;
A
#
# COMPACT_ATOMS: atom_id res chain seq x y z
N MET A 1 5.35 20.07 -33.34
CA MET A 1 5.69 19.43 -32.05
C MET A 1 4.39 19.01 -31.39
N ASN A 2 3.98 17.76 -31.58
CA ASN A 2 2.79 17.22 -30.94
C ASN A 2 3.09 17.10 -29.43
N SER A 3 2.34 17.80 -28.61
CA SER A 3 2.34 17.56 -27.17
C SER A 3 1.87 16.11 -26.93
N LYS A 4 2.82 15.19 -26.66
CA LYS A 4 2.45 13.88 -26.12
C LYS A 4 1.69 14.19 -24.82
N THR A 5 0.40 13.96 -24.82
CA THR A 5 -0.40 13.95 -23.59
C THR A 5 0.25 12.91 -22.68
N SER A 6 0.78 13.34 -21.54
CA SER A 6 1.42 12.40 -20.61
C SER A 6 0.35 11.44 -20.12
N LEU A 7 0.55 10.14 -20.35
CA LEU A 7 -0.33 9.09 -19.85
C LEU A 7 -0.44 9.20 -18.33
N THR A 8 -1.65 9.02 -17.83
CA THR A 8 -1.96 9.03 -16.40
C THR A 8 -2.07 7.61 -15.86
N ILE A 9 -2.07 7.45 -14.53
CA ILE A 9 -2.36 6.14 -13.92
C ILE A 9 -3.79 5.67 -14.28
N ASP A 10 -4.72 6.60 -14.53
CA ASP A 10 -6.07 6.30 -14.95
C ASP A 10 -6.13 5.65 -16.33
N ASP A 11 -5.30 6.13 -17.27
CA ASP A 11 -5.21 5.56 -18.61
C ASP A 11 -4.64 4.14 -18.56
N ILE A 12 -3.56 3.96 -17.78
CA ILE A 12 -2.97 2.63 -17.55
C ILE A 12 -4.00 1.69 -16.93
N TRP A 13 -4.68 2.13 -15.88
CA TRP A 13 -5.67 1.32 -15.18
C TRP A 13 -6.83 0.91 -16.09
N ARG A 14 -7.38 1.85 -16.86
CA ARG A 14 -8.47 1.58 -17.81
C ARG A 14 -8.08 0.50 -18.82
N ALA A 15 -6.93 0.63 -19.46
CA ALA A 15 -6.48 -0.33 -20.43
C ALA A 15 -6.21 -1.73 -19.80
N PHE A 16 -5.69 -1.78 -18.57
CA PHE A 16 -5.57 -3.07 -17.87
C PHE A 16 -6.93 -3.72 -17.62
N VAL A 17 -7.94 -2.98 -17.17
CA VAL A 17 -9.29 -3.48 -16.90
C VAL A 17 -9.98 -3.94 -18.19
N GLU A 18 -9.80 -3.21 -19.30
CA GLU A 18 -10.33 -3.57 -20.62
C GLU A 18 -9.73 -4.89 -21.12
N VAL A 19 -8.40 -5.03 -21.10
CA VAL A 19 -7.70 -6.27 -21.49
C VAL A 19 -8.05 -7.44 -20.54
N GLU A 20 -8.24 -7.18 -19.25
CA GLU A 20 -8.70 -8.18 -18.27
C GLU A 20 -10.06 -8.76 -18.64
N ALA A 21 -10.98 -7.90 -19.03
CA ALA A 21 -12.34 -8.30 -19.41
C ALA A 21 -12.35 -9.05 -20.76
N GLU A 22 -11.69 -8.50 -21.78
CA GLU A 22 -11.65 -9.07 -23.12
C GLU A 22 -10.99 -10.47 -23.14
N GLU A 23 -9.88 -10.62 -22.45
CA GLU A 23 -9.11 -11.86 -22.40
C GLU A 23 -9.53 -12.78 -21.24
N GLN A 24 -10.52 -12.41 -20.44
CA GLN A 24 -11.01 -13.19 -19.28
C GLN A 24 -9.85 -13.63 -18.37
N LEU A 25 -9.05 -12.64 -17.92
CA LEU A 25 -7.77 -12.91 -17.27
C LEU A 25 -7.90 -13.40 -15.83
N VAL A 26 -8.98 -13.07 -15.16
CA VAL A 26 -9.25 -13.56 -13.80
C VAL A 26 -9.25 -15.08 -13.77
N ASP A 27 -9.79 -15.71 -14.83
CA ASP A 27 -9.83 -17.17 -14.98
C ASP A 27 -8.59 -17.77 -15.68
N PHE A 28 -7.56 -16.96 -15.92
CA PHE A 28 -6.36 -17.46 -16.55
C PHE A 28 -5.60 -18.42 -15.64
N ARG A 29 -5.95 -19.71 -15.76
CA ARG A 29 -5.45 -20.80 -14.93
C ARG A 29 -4.38 -21.63 -15.64
N VAL A 30 -3.32 -21.96 -14.91
CA VAL A 30 -2.27 -22.92 -15.32
C VAL A 30 -2.22 -24.04 -14.28
N GLY A 31 -2.79 -25.19 -14.58
CA GLY A 31 -3.04 -26.24 -13.60
C GLY A 31 -4.01 -25.75 -12.50
N SER A 32 -3.54 -25.77 -11.26
CA SER A 32 -4.31 -25.28 -10.08
C SER A 32 -3.93 -23.86 -9.66
N ILE A 33 -3.27 -23.09 -10.53
CA ILE A 33 -2.76 -21.76 -10.20
C ILE A 33 -3.41 -20.74 -11.13
N TYR A 34 -4.05 -19.72 -10.59
CA TYR A 34 -4.48 -18.55 -11.33
C TYR A 34 -3.27 -17.65 -11.55
N LEU A 35 -2.90 -17.45 -12.80
CA LEU A 35 -1.68 -16.73 -13.16
C LEU A 35 -1.85 -15.22 -13.00
N TRP A 36 -3.00 -14.68 -13.40
CA TRP A 36 -3.21 -13.25 -13.47
C TRP A 36 -3.12 -12.55 -12.10
N PRO A 37 -3.74 -13.04 -11.01
CA PRO A 37 -3.57 -12.46 -9.69
C PRO A 37 -2.13 -12.38 -9.18
N LEU A 38 -1.23 -13.21 -9.72
CA LEU A 38 0.20 -13.20 -9.38
C LEU A 38 1.01 -12.18 -10.19
N LEU A 39 0.51 -11.82 -11.37
CA LEU A 39 1.25 -11.03 -12.36
C LEU A 39 0.80 -9.58 -12.44
N ARG A 40 -0.49 -9.33 -12.22
CA ARG A 40 -1.18 -8.07 -12.45
C ARG A 40 -0.52 -6.87 -11.79
N GLU A 41 -0.34 -6.91 -10.47
CA GLU A 41 0.25 -5.80 -9.71
C GLU A 41 1.65 -5.43 -10.21
N ARG A 42 2.44 -6.46 -10.50
CA ARG A 42 3.78 -6.27 -11.01
C ARG A 42 3.79 -5.66 -12.40
N LEU A 43 2.91 -6.10 -13.31
CA LEU A 43 2.79 -5.53 -14.65
C LEU A 43 2.31 -4.07 -14.61
N VAL A 44 1.26 -3.77 -13.83
CA VAL A 44 0.77 -2.39 -13.67
C VAL A 44 1.88 -1.47 -13.20
N ARG A 45 2.65 -1.90 -12.18
CA ARG A 45 3.76 -1.12 -11.66
C ARG A 45 4.88 -0.95 -12.67
N ASP A 46 5.35 -2.03 -13.30
CA ASP A 46 6.45 -1.97 -14.27
C ASP A 46 6.07 -1.11 -15.50
N VAL A 47 4.79 -1.13 -15.92
CA VAL A 47 4.27 -0.23 -16.95
C VAL A 47 4.30 1.22 -16.48
N ALA A 48 3.79 1.52 -15.28
CA ALA A 48 3.77 2.86 -14.72
C ALA A 48 5.18 3.44 -14.51
N GLU A 49 6.15 2.62 -14.08
CA GLU A 49 7.57 3.00 -13.97
C GLU A 49 8.18 3.28 -15.35
N THR A 50 7.93 2.43 -16.36
CA THR A 50 8.45 2.62 -17.73
C THR A 50 7.93 3.88 -18.39
N LEU A 51 6.67 4.24 -18.12
CA LEU A 51 6.03 5.44 -18.63
C LEU A 51 6.36 6.71 -17.80
N GLY A 52 7.20 6.58 -16.77
CA GLY A 52 7.58 7.68 -15.90
C GLY A 52 6.45 8.22 -15.02
N VAL A 53 5.35 7.46 -14.88
CA VAL A 53 4.24 7.77 -13.95
C VAL A 53 4.67 7.49 -12.52
N TYR A 54 5.47 6.43 -12.31
CA TYR A 54 6.14 6.12 -11.05
C TYR A 54 7.66 6.18 -11.23
N GLU A 55 8.37 6.57 -10.18
CA GLU A 55 9.83 6.44 -10.14
C GLU A 55 10.23 4.99 -9.86
N THR A 56 11.33 4.56 -10.49
CA THR A 56 11.89 3.22 -10.28
C THR A 56 12.35 3.08 -8.83
N ARG A 57 11.90 2.04 -8.14
CA ARG A 57 12.37 1.73 -6.80
C ARG A 57 13.68 0.95 -6.87
N GLU A 58 14.64 1.31 -6.01
CA GLU A 58 15.80 0.46 -5.78
C GLU A 58 15.36 -0.88 -5.17
N ASP A 59 15.95 -1.98 -5.64
CA ASP A 59 15.68 -3.31 -5.09
C ASP A 59 16.11 -3.36 -3.61
N PRO A 60 15.28 -3.91 -2.71
CA PRO A 60 15.66 -4.03 -1.31
C PRO A 60 16.91 -4.91 -1.16
N GLU A 61 17.86 -4.43 -0.36
CA GLU A 61 19.12 -5.13 -0.08
C GLU A 61 18.91 -6.62 0.27
N LYS A 62 19.79 -7.47 -0.27
CA LYS A 62 19.76 -8.92 -0.04
C LYS A 62 20.00 -9.24 1.45
N VAL A 63 19.01 -9.87 2.06
CA VAL A 63 19.08 -10.38 3.45
C VAL A 63 19.81 -11.73 3.47
N ALA A 64 20.63 -11.99 4.51
CA ALA A 64 21.47 -13.18 4.65
C ALA A 64 20.70 -14.52 4.70
N GLU A 65 21.35 -15.60 4.28
CA GLU A 65 20.79 -16.97 4.27
C GLU A 65 20.75 -17.57 5.68
N LEU A 66 19.70 -18.33 6.01
CA LEU A 66 19.57 -19.08 7.26
C LEU A 66 18.97 -20.49 7.09
N ALA A 67 19.47 -21.37 7.93
CA ALA A 67 19.01 -22.64 8.53
C ALA A 67 18.12 -23.67 7.74
N GLY A 68 18.22 -24.96 8.11
CA GLY A 68 17.52 -26.10 7.52
C GLY A 68 16.03 -26.21 7.92
N GLU A 69 15.26 -27.04 7.18
CA GLU A 69 13.79 -27.16 7.27
C GLU A 69 13.26 -27.45 8.66
N LYS A 70 13.88 -28.39 9.41
CA LYS A 70 13.40 -28.78 10.74
C LYS A 70 13.53 -27.66 11.77
N SER A 71 14.56 -26.81 11.66
CA SER A 71 14.75 -25.68 12.55
C SER A 71 13.76 -24.56 12.27
N ILE A 72 13.33 -24.37 11.01
CA ILE A 72 12.37 -23.34 10.60
C ILE A 72 10.97 -23.64 11.14
N LEU A 73 10.54 -24.91 11.13
CA LEU A 73 9.19 -25.29 11.55
C LEU A 73 9.06 -25.50 13.08
N ALA A 74 10.17 -25.73 13.78
CA ALA A 74 10.20 -26.01 15.21
C ALA A 74 10.57 -24.82 16.11
N ALA A 75 11.08 -23.73 15.50
CA ALA A 75 11.67 -22.62 16.26
C ALA A 75 10.64 -21.61 16.78
N PHE A 76 9.35 -21.71 16.39
CA PHE A 76 8.37 -20.68 16.71
C PHE A 76 7.31 -21.19 17.68
N HIS A 77 6.86 -20.32 18.59
CA HIS A 77 5.75 -20.63 19.48
C HIS A 77 4.47 -20.86 18.67
N LYS A 78 3.61 -21.74 19.18
CA LYS A 78 2.29 -21.95 18.61
C LYS A 78 1.40 -20.76 18.95
N SER A 79 0.62 -20.31 17.98
CA SER A 79 -0.34 -19.23 18.17
C SER A 79 -1.54 -19.42 17.25
N GLU A 80 -2.72 -19.07 17.71
CA GLU A 80 -3.93 -19.06 16.90
C GLU A 80 -3.96 -17.88 15.93
N VAL A 81 -3.26 -16.78 16.25
CA VAL A 81 -3.19 -15.56 15.42
C VAL A 81 -1.76 -15.30 14.97
N ALA A 82 -1.57 -15.11 13.67
CA ALA A 82 -0.32 -14.64 13.10
C ALA A 82 -0.50 -13.24 12.51
N ILE A 83 0.54 -12.40 12.58
CA ILE A 83 0.53 -11.03 12.06
C ILE A 83 1.71 -10.82 11.14
N LEU A 84 1.44 -10.38 9.90
CA LEU A 84 2.43 -9.84 8.99
C LEU A 84 2.34 -8.31 9.02
N PRO A 85 3.22 -7.62 9.76
CA PRO A 85 3.20 -6.17 9.92
C PRO A 85 3.64 -5.47 8.63
N PHE A 86 3.63 -4.14 8.62
CA PHE A 86 4.24 -3.34 7.57
C PHE A 86 5.71 -3.08 7.88
N LEU A 87 6.53 -2.83 6.83
CA LEU A 87 7.96 -2.51 7.00
C LEU A 87 8.22 -1.20 7.73
N ARG A 88 7.25 -0.30 7.69
CA ARG A 88 7.42 1.06 8.20
C ARG A 88 7.28 1.08 9.72
N ARG A 89 8.33 1.56 10.39
CA ARG A 89 8.32 1.90 11.82
C ARG A 89 8.36 3.42 11.98
N ASP A 90 7.72 3.93 13.01
CA ASP A 90 7.89 5.32 13.41
C ASP A 90 9.15 5.52 14.29
N GLU A 91 9.42 6.75 14.71
CA GLU A 91 10.58 7.10 15.55
C GLU A 91 10.61 6.35 16.89
N SER A 92 9.47 5.90 17.40
CA SER A 92 9.37 5.07 18.61
C SER A 92 9.61 3.59 18.34
N GLY A 93 9.79 3.18 17.09
CA GLY A 93 9.89 1.79 16.65
C GLY A 93 8.52 1.08 16.53
N ALA A 94 7.41 1.79 16.73
CA ALA A 94 6.07 1.25 16.61
C ALA A 94 5.63 1.09 15.15
N GLU A 95 4.88 0.02 14.88
CA GLU A 95 4.22 -0.23 13.60
C GLU A 95 2.77 0.28 13.67
N PRO A 96 2.43 1.36 12.95
CA PRO A 96 1.20 2.10 13.20
C PRO A 96 -0.08 1.35 12.80
N PHE A 97 0.01 0.28 11.99
CA PHE A 97 -1.14 -0.37 11.37
C PHE A 97 -1.52 -1.72 12.00
N SER A 98 -0.66 -2.31 12.82
CA SER A 98 -0.94 -3.59 13.48
C SER A 98 -0.60 -3.64 14.98
N ASP A 99 0.16 -2.69 15.53
CA ASP A 99 0.53 -2.72 16.94
C ASP A 99 -0.70 -2.64 17.86
N PHE A 100 -1.74 -1.90 17.50
CA PHE A 100 -3.01 -1.86 18.24
C PHE A 100 -3.72 -3.22 18.26
N ILE A 101 -3.57 -4.03 17.20
CA ILE A 101 -4.07 -5.42 17.13
C ILE A 101 -3.28 -6.30 18.10
N VAL A 102 -1.94 -6.15 18.10
CA VAL A 102 -1.06 -6.88 19.03
C VAL A 102 -1.43 -6.55 20.47
N GLU A 103 -1.64 -5.27 20.79
CA GLU A 103 -2.03 -4.83 22.14
C GLU A 103 -3.39 -5.39 22.55
N ALA A 104 -4.39 -5.37 21.67
CA ALA A 104 -5.72 -5.94 21.94
C ALA A 104 -5.64 -7.46 22.21
N LEU A 105 -4.88 -8.21 21.39
CA LEU A 105 -4.68 -9.66 21.60
C LEU A 105 -4.00 -9.96 22.94
N ARG A 106 -2.93 -9.21 23.27
CA ARG A 106 -2.20 -9.36 24.54
C ARG A 106 -3.07 -9.03 25.74
N GLY A 107 -3.96 -8.05 25.64
CA GLY A 107 -4.96 -7.74 26.65
C GLY A 107 -5.88 -8.93 26.98
N ARG A 108 -6.14 -9.80 26.00
CA ARG A 108 -6.85 -11.07 26.18
C ARG A 108 -5.93 -12.28 26.42
N ARG A 109 -4.62 -12.06 26.72
CA ARG A 109 -3.59 -13.09 26.93
C ARG A 109 -3.34 -13.99 25.72
N ILE A 110 -3.59 -13.48 24.52
CA ILE A 110 -3.25 -14.14 23.26
C ILE A 110 -1.95 -13.55 22.76
N GLU A 111 -0.87 -14.33 22.72
CA GLU A 111 0.41 -13.89 22.17
C GLU A 111 0.44 -14.22 20.67
N PRO A 112 0.38 -13.22 19.77
CA PRO A 112 0.38 -13.47 18.34
C PRO A 112 1.77 -13.89 17.83
N LEU A 113 1.80 -14.70 16.77
CA LEU A 113 3.01 -14.99 16.01
C LEU A 113 3.29 -13.83 15.07
N ILE A 114 4.23 -12.96 15.40
CA ILE A 114 4.55 -11.78 14.59
C ILE A 114 5.69 -12.11 13.61
N PHE A 115 5.45 -11.92 12.30
CA PHE A 115 6.49 -12.03 11.29
C PHE A 115 7.43 -10.81 11.32
N GLY A 116 8.71 -11.04 11.06
CA GLY A 116 9.68 -9.98 10.82
C GLY A 116 9.75 -9.63 9.33
N LEU A 117 10.05 -8.38 9.05
CA LEU A 117 10.29 -7.82 7.73
C LEU A 117 11.57 -6.97 7.77
N GLY A 118 12.55 -7.32 6.92
CA GLY A 118 13.79 -6.56 6.80
C GLY A 118 14.80 -6.77 7.93
N LYS A 119 15.91 -6.01 7.87
CA LYS A 119 17.07 -6.19 8.76
C LYS A 119 16.78 -5.83 10.21
N SER A 120 15.95 -4.83 10.46
CA SER A 120 15.61 -4.35 11.81
C SER A 120 14.96 -5.42 12.69
N ASP A 121 14.31 -6.41 12.09
CA ASP A 121 13.64 -7.48 12.81
C ASP A 121 14.50 -8.76 12.96
N LEU A 122 15.71 -8.80 12.39
CA LEU A 122 16.58 -10.00 12.43
C LEU A 122 16.98 -10.40 13.86
N GLU A 123 17.19 -9.44 14.74
CA GLU A 123 17.59 -9.67 16.13
C GLU A 123 16.41 -9.99 17.07
N SER A 124 15.18 -9.82 16.58
CA SER A 124 13.97 -9.97 17.41
C SER A 124 13.53 -11.43 17.64
N GLY A 125 14.19 -12.41 17.01
CA GLY A 125 13.77 -13.83 17.04
C GLY A 125 12.48 -14.11 16.25
N ARG A 126 11.93 -13.14 15.52
CA ARG A 126 10.72 -13.28 14.71
C ARG A 126 10.99 -14.07 13.42
N PRO A 127 10.02 -14.88 12.93
CA PRO A 127 10.14 -15.56 11.64
C PRO A 127 10.19 -14.54 10.49
N GLN A 128 11.33 -14.43 9.82
CA GLN A 128 11.50 -13.52 8.71
C GLN A 128 10.82 -14.06 7.45
N VAL A 129 9.82 -13.34 6.91
CA VAL A 129 9.02 -13.80 5.76
C VAL A 129 9.90 -14.05 4.54
N GLU A 130 10.83 -13.15 4.21
CA GLU A 130 11.72 -13.30 3.06
C GLU A 130 12.66 -14.50 3.21
N VAL A 131 13.08 -14.81 4.43
CA VAL A 131 13.89 -16.00 4.75
C VAL A 131 13.06 -17.27 4.57
N LEU A 132 11.82 -17.28 5.06
CA LEU A 132 10.90 -18.40 4.88
C LEU A 132 10.60 -18.64 3.39
N GLU A 133 10.28 -17.61 2.63
CA GLU A 133 10.05 -17.70 1.17
C GLU A 133 11.23 -18.34 0.44
N ARG A 134 12.47 -17.86 0.69
CA ARG A 134 13.68 -18.43 0.07
C ARG A 134 13.92 -19.88 0.47
N ASN A 135 13.74 -20.21 1.74
CA ASN A 135 13.88 -21.57 2.21
C ASN A 135 12.85 -22.51 1.59
N PHE A 136 11.58 -22.08 1.49
CA PHE A 136 10.54 -22.87 0.85
C PHE A 136 10.79 -23.04 -0.66
N MET A 137 11.29 -21.99 -1.33
CA MET A 137 11.75 -22.11 -2.71
C MET A 137 12.87 -23.13 -2.84
N ARG A 138 13.91 -23.05 -2.00
CA ARG A 138 15.03 -24.01 -2.01
C ARG A 138 14.55 -25.45 -1.81
N LEU A 139 13.70 -25.70 -0.81
CA LEU A 139 13.25 -27.01 -0.42
C LEU A 139 12.26 -27.63 -1.41
N TYR A 140 11.35 -26.83 -1.94
CA TYR A 140 10.22 -27.34 -2.71
C TYR A 140 10.28 -27.02 -4.20
N ARG A 141 11.27 -26.26 -4.69
CA ARG A 141 11.35 -25.80 -6.09
C ARG A 141 11.41 -26.94 -7.10
N ASN A 142 12.19 -27.99 -6.82
CA ASN A 142 12.28 -29.14 -7.73
C ASN A 142 10.94 -29.87 -7.82
N ARG A 143 10.28 -30.10 -6.67
CA ARG A 143 8.93 -30.68 -6.66
C ARG A 143 7.94 -29.77 -7.39
N ALA A 144 7.99 -28.48 -7.17
CA ALA A 144 7.15 -27.49 -7.85
C ALA A 144 7.37 -27.51 -9.37
N LYS A 145 8.62 -27.61 -9.83
CA LYS A 145 8.93 -27.76 -11.26
C LYS A 145 8.25 -28.99 -11.87
N LEU A 146 8.29 -30.13 -11.18
CA LEU A 146 7.65 -31.39 -11.65
C LEU A 146 6.12 -31.25 -11.68
N MET A 147 5.53 -30.53 -10.75
CA MET A 147 4.07 -30.33 -10.68
C MET A 147 3.57 -29.28 -11.68
N VAL A 148 4.32 -28.21 -11.90
CA VAL A 148 3.90 -27.06 -12.73
C VAL A 148 4.21 -27.29 -14.21
N ALA A 149 5.39 -27.84 -14.54
CA ALA A 149 5.84 -27.94 -15.92
C ALA A 149 4.86 -28.69 -16.86
N PRO A 150 4.28 -29.83 -16.46
CA PRO A 150 3.33 -30.56 -17.31
C PRO A 150 2.01 -29.84 -17.56
N THR A 151 1.67 -28.83 -16.69
CA THR A 151 0.41 -28.09 -16.82
C THR A 151 0.48 -26.92 -17.80
N ILE A 152 1.70 -26.52 -18.22
CA ILE A 152 1.91 -25.40 -19.14
C ILE A 152 1.70 -25.87 -20.58
N ARG A 153 0.58 -25.46 -21.18
CA ARG A 153 0.20 -25.77 -22.55
C ARG A 153 0.64 -24.68 -23.54
N ALA A 154 0.65 -25.00 -24.84
CA ALA A 154 0.88 -24.00 -25.89
C ALA A 154 -0.18 -22.89 -25.89
N SER A 155 -1.44 -23.22 -25.59
CA SER A 155 -2.54 -22.26 -25.45
C SER A 155 -2.28 -21.21 -24.37
N HIS A 156 -1.70 -21.60 -23.21
CA HIS A 156 -1.35 -20.65 -22.15
C HIS A 156 -0.29 -19.64 -22.62
N ARG A 157 0.72 -20.12 -23.36
CA ARG A 157 1.75 -19.25 -23.94
C ARG A 157 1.21 -18.33 -25.02
N ALA A 158 0.27 -18.82 -25.83
CA ALA A 158 -0.41 -18.02 -26.84
C ALA A 158 -1.27 -16.92 -26.20
N LYS A 159 -2.10 -17.26 -25.21
CA LYS A 159 -2.91 -16.31 -24.45
C LYS A 159 -2.02 -15.25 -23.77
N TYR A 160 -0.97 -15.66 -23.08
CA TYR A 160 -0.03 -14.74 -22.43
C TYR A 160 0.59 -13.74 -23.42
N ARG A 161 1.00 -14.21 -24.62
CA ARG A 161 1.54 -13.30 -25.65
C ARG A 161 0.51 -12.33 -26.19
N ARG A 162 -0.75 -12.77 -26.40
CA ARG A 162 -1.82 -11.84 -26.81
C ARG A 162 -2.05 -10.75 -25.80
N VAL A 163 -2.12 -11.11 -24.50
CA VAL A 163 -2.28 -10.16 -23.40
C VAL A 163 -1.15 -9.13 -23.39
N LEU A 164 0.11 -9.56 -23.50
CA LEU A 164 1.23 -8.62 -23.55
C LEU A 164 1.19 -7.74 -24.80
N SER A 165 0.77 -8.27 -25.95
CA SER A 165 0.63 -7.47 -27.17
C SER A 165 -0.49 -6.44 -27.06
N ALA A 166 -1.63 -6.79 -26.46
CA ALA A 166 -2.72 -5.86 -26.24
C ALA A 166 -2.27 -4.72 -25.30
N LEU A 167 -1.70 -5.06 -24.13
CA LEU A 167 -1.18 -4.06 -23.20
C LEU A 167 -0.07 -3.18 -23.81
N ALA A 168 0.78 -3.74 -24.68
CA ALA A 168 1.83 -3.01 -25.36
C ALA A 168 1.29 -2.03 -26.39
N LEU A 169 0.27 -2.42 -27.16
CA LEU A 169 -0.33 -1.59 -28.21
C LEU A 169 -1.19 -0.48 -27.61
N ASP A 170 -1.98 -0.80 -26.59
CA ASP A 170 -3.00 0.13 -26.06
C ASP A 170 -2.41 1.16 -25.08
N ILE A 171 -1.31 0.81 -24.39
CA ILE A 171 -0.78 1.67 -23.32
C ILE A 171 0.60 2.24 -23.63
N ILE A 172 1.53 1.42 -24.15
CA ILE A 172 2.96 1.72 -24.10
C ILE A 172 3.47 2.33 -25.42
N GLY A 173 2.82 2.02 -26.54
CA GLY A 173 3.23 2.55 -27.85
C GLY A 173 4.70 2.24 -28.18
N ASP A 174 5.48 3.27 -28.52
CA ASP A 174 6.89 3.14 -28.92
C ASP A 174 7.83 2.65 -27.79
N GLU A 175 7.44 2.80 -26.53
CA GLU A 175 8.23 2.36 -25.36
C GLU A 175 7.97 0.90 -24.97
N SER A 176 7.09 0.22 -25.70
CA SER A 176 6.71 -1.18 -25.49
C SER A 176 7.88 -2.18 -25.49
N ALA A 177 8.99 -1.84 -26.17
CA ALA A 177 10.14 -2.72 -26.30
C ALA A 177 10.76 -3.13 -24.95
N GLN A 178 10.80 -2.25 -23.96
CA GLN A 178 11.38 -2.53 -22.64
C GLN A 178 10.52 -3.53 -21.87
N ILE A 179 9.20 -3.34 -21.82
CA ILE A 179 8.27 -4.24 -21.12
C ILE A 179 8.16 -5.56 -21.87
N THR A 180 8.05 -5.53 -23.21
CA THR A 180 7.98 -6.72 -24.02
C THR A 180 9.24 -7.58 -23.84
N SER A 181 10.42 -6.98 -23.77
CA SER A 181 11.69 -7.66 -23.52
C SER A 181 11.73 -8.32 -22.12
N ARG A 182 11.26 -7.62 -21.08
CA ARG A 182 11.22 -8.11 -19.69
C ARG A 182 10.25 -9.30 -19.54
N TYR A 183 9.12 -9.25 -20.24
CA TYR A 183 8.03 -10.23 -20.15
C TYR A 183 7.91 -11.15 -21.37
N GLN A 184 8.87 -11.14 -22.30
CA GLN A 184 8.83 -11.94 -23.55
C GLN A 184 8.65 -13.45 -23.30
N HIS A 185 9.10 -13.95 -22.16
CA HIS A 185 8.99 -15.35 -21.83
C HIS A 185 7.84 -15.62 -20.87
N PHE A 186 7.09 -16.70 -21.16
CA PHE A 186 6.02 -17.15 -20.26
C PHE A 186 6.57 -17.33 -18.84
N PRO A 187 5.92 -16.76 -17.79
CA PRO A 187 6.48 -16.63 -16.44
C PRO A 187 6.43 -17.93 -15.64
N ARG A 188 7.05 -19.00 -16.19
CA ARG A 188 7.14 -20.32 -15.54
C ARG A 188 7.76 -20.23 -14.15
N TRP A 189 8.76 -19.36 -13.97
CA TRP A 189 9.44 -19.17 -12.70
C TRP A 189 8.46 -18.69 -11.61
N LEU A 190 7.58 -17.75 -11.95
CA LEU A 190 6.58 -17.22 -11.02
C LEU A 190 5.63 -18.31 -10.52
N LEU A 191 5.16 -19.18 -11.41
CA LEU A 191 4.30 -20.32 -11.06
C LEU A 191 5.02 -21.34 -10.16
N VAL A 192 6.30 -21.62 -10.45
CA VAL A 192 7.11 -22.55 -9.67
C VAL A 192 7.37 -21.99 -8.27
N ASP A 193 7.78 -20.73 -8.19
CA ASP A 193 8.11 -20.08 -6.92
C ASP A 193 6.84 -19.91 -6.05
N PHE A 194 5.72 -19.48 -6.64
CA PHE A 194 4.43 -19.44 -5.96
C PHE A 194 4.00 -20.83 -5.43
N HIS A 195 4.12 -21.88 -6.25
CA HIS A 195 3.76 -23.23 -5.81
C HIS A 195 4.61 -23.70 -4.62
N ALA A 196 5.92 -23.42 -4.66
CA ALA A 196 6.85 -23.78 -3.59
C ALA A 196 6.52 -23.02 -2.29
N GLN A 197 6.31 -21.71 -2.39
CA GLN A 197 5.92 -20.85 -1.26
C GLN A 197 4.57 -21.31 -0.67
N ARG A 198 3.53 -21.45 -1.49
CA ARG A 198 2.21 -21.91 -1.05
C ARG A 198 2.28 -23.24 -0.31
N HIS A 199 3.10 -24.18 -0.79
CA HIS A 199 3.27 -25.49 -0.12
C HIS A 199 4.00 -25.33 1.22
N GLY A 200 5.06 -24.56 1.28
CA GLY A 200 5.84 -24.30 2.49
C GLY A 200 5.03 -23.58 3.57
N PHE A 201 4.35 -22.50 3.21
CA PHE A 201 3.50 -21.76 4.14
C PHE A 201 2.31 -22.58 4.63
N LYS A 202 1.71 -23.42 3.78
CA LYS A 202 0.67 -24.36 4.24
C LYS A 202 1.17 -25.25 5.38
N LYS A 203 2.39 -25.81 5.23
CA LYS A 203 2.98 -26.65 6.29
C LYS A 203 3.29 -25.83 7.54
N PHE A 204 3.85 -24.63 7.36
CA PHE A 204 4.18 -23.73 8.44
C PHE A 204 2.96 -23.38 9.30
N PHE A 205 1.89 -22.88 8.68
CA PHE A 205 0.67 -22.48 9.40
C PHE A 205 0.01 -23.66 10.12
N LYS A 206 -0.03 -24.85 9.50
CA LYS A 206 -0.52 -26.05 10.17
C LYS A 206 0.32 -26.44 11.38
N SER A 207 1.65 -26.33 11.28
CA SER A 207 2.55 -26.64 12.40
C SER A 207 2.45 -25.62 13.53
N ALA A 208 2.28 -24.35 13.21
CA ALA A 208 2.14 -23.27 14.16
C ALA A 208 0.75 -23.20 14.83
N GLY A 209 -0.25 -23.91 14.29
CA GLY A 209 -1.62 -23.92 14.84
C GLY A 209 -2.41 -22.64 14.56
N VAL A 210 -1.98 -21.85 13.56
CA VAL A 210 -2.61 -20.57 13.21
C VAL A 210 -4.00 -20.80 12.62
N LYS A 211 -4.97 -20.04 13.10
CA LYS A 211 -6.35 -19.99 12.62
C LYS A 211 -6.63 -18.70 11.85
N THR A 212 -6.02 -17.59 12.28
CA THR A 212 -6.18 -16.26 11.65
C THR A 212 -4.82 -15.66 11.31
N LEU A 213 -4.69 -15.14 10.09
CA LEU A 213 -3.53 -14.38 9.62
C LEU A 213 -3.97 -12.94 9.33
N VAL A 214 -3.44 -11.98 10.08
CA VAL A 214 -3.58 -10.55 9.78
C VAL A 214 -2.40 -10.10 8.93
N VAL A 215 -2.68 -9.41 7.83
CA VAL A 215 -1.66 -8.80 6.96
C VAL A 215 -1.92 -7.31 6.83
N VAL A 216 -0.86 -6.49 6.85
CA VAL A 216 -0.94 -5.04 6.62
C VAL A 216 -0.72 -4.72 5.15
N ASN A 217 -0.62 -5.59 4.28
CA ASN A 217 -0.61 -5.44 2.82
C ASN A 217 -0.55 -6.83 2.18
N ALA A 218 -1.55 -7.16 1.41
CA ALA A 218 -1.74 -8.50 0.84
C ALA A 218 -0.85 -8.79 -0.38
N TRP A 219 0.36 -8.23 -0.48
CA TRP A 219 1.28 -8.43 -1.62
C TRP A 219 1.97 -9.80 -1.64
N LYS A 220 2.09 -10.48 -0.49
CA LYS A 220 2.73 -11.81 -0.36
C LYS A 220 1.78 -12.95 -0.75
N ARG A 221 1.44 -13.07 -2.03
CA ARG A 221 0.44 -14.03 -2.55
C ARG A 221 0.73 -15.49 -2.18
N GLY A 222 2.00 -15.90 -2.17
CA GLY A 222 2.39 -17.25 -1.77
C GLY A 222 2.10 -17.57 -0.30
N LEU A 223 2.27 -16.59 0.58
CA LEU A 223 1.95 -16.68 2.00
C LEU A 223 0.43 -16.78 2.20
N ILE A 224 -0.34 -15.86 1.59
CA ILE A 224 -1.82 -15.84 1.68
C ILE A 224 -2.40 -17.15 1.19
N ALA A 225 -2.02 -17.59 -0.02
CA ALA A 225 -2.48 -18.86 -0.59
C ALA A 225 -2.08 -20.08 0.26
N GLY A 226 -0.93 -20.02 0.92
CA GLY A 226 -0.47 -21.05 1.86
C GLY A 226 -1.32 -21.09 3.12
N ALA A 227 -1.64 -19.94 3.69
CA ALA A 227 -2.53 -19.78 4.84
C ALA A 227 -3.93 -20.33 4.52
N GLN A 228 -4.55 -19.87 3.44
CA GLN A 228 -5.87 -20.33 3.01
C GLN A 228 -5.90 -21.85 2.74
N LYS A 229 -4.85 -22.41 2.13
CA LYS A 229 -4.73 -23.88 1.96
C LYS A 229 -4.50 -24.65 3.27
N ALA A 230 -4.12 -23.97 4.32
CA ALA A 230 -4.04 -24.53 5.67
C ALA A 230 -5.37 -24.45 6.43
N GLY A 231 -6.37 -23.73 5.91
CA GLY A 231 -7.65 -23.43 6.58
C GLY A 231 -7.59 -22.19 7.46
N VAL A 232 -6.60 -21.31 7.23
CA VAL A 232 -6.41 -20.06 7.97
C VAL A 232 -7.25 -18.96 7.33
N TRP A 233 -8.00 -18.23 8.14
CA TRP A 233 -8.72 -17.02 7.73
C TRP A 233 -7.72 -15.87 7.57
N VAL A 234 -7.74 -15.20 6.43
CA VAL A 234 -6.79 -14.12 6.12
C VAL A 234 -7.50 -12.79 6.15
N ILE A 235 -7.02 -11.89 6.98
CA ILE A 235 -7.55 -10.54 7.18
C ILE A 235 -6.50 -9.53 6.72
N GLU A 236 -6.87 -8.57 5.88
CA GLU A 236 -6.04 -7.40 5.59
C GLU A 236 -6.53 -6.21 6.40
N THR A 237 -5.63 -5.51 7.08
CA THR A 237 -5.96 -4.23 7.72
C THR A 237 -5.56 -3.07 6.82
N GLN A 238 -6.43 -2.07 6.73
CA GLN A 238 -6.15 -0.84 6.00
C GLN A 238 -4.87 -0.19 6.54
N HIS A 239 -3.99 0.22 5.63
CA HIS A 239 -2.70 0.82 5.97
C HIS A 239 -2.42 2.14 5.24
N GLY A 240 -3.40 2.64 4.48
CA GLY A 240 -3.26 3.87 3.71
C GLY A 240 -4.52 4.20 2.92
N LEU A 241 -4.34 5.08 1.95
CA LEU A 241 -5.39 5.47 1.02
C LEU A 241 -5.84 4.26 0.21
N LEU A 242 -7.13 3.94 0.29
CA LEU A 242 -7.76 2.97 -0.59
C LEU A 242 -8.41 3.68 -1.77
N SER A 243 -8.38 3.07 -2.93
CA SER A 243 -9.05 3.57 -4.13
C SER A 243 -9.57 2.41 -4.98
N ASN A 244 -10.44 2.72 -5.92
CA ASN A 244 -10.93 1.75 -6.89
C ASN A 244 -9.91 1.37 -7.98
N LYS A 245 -8.66 1.86 -7.88
CA LYS A 245 -7.57 1.61 -8.82
C LYS A 245 -6.38 0.89 -8.18
N MET A 246 -6.63 0.17 -7.09
CA MET A 246 -5.57 -0.59 -6.41
C MET A 246 -5.35 -1.96 -7.07
N PRO A 247 -4.18 -2.20 -7.70
CA PRO A 247 -3.95 -3.46 -8.43
C PRO A 247 -4.04 -4.72 -7.57
N LEU A 248 -3.87 -4.59 -6.25
CA LEU A 248 -3.96 -5.70 -5.31
C LEU A 248 -5.39 -6.05 -4.91
N LEU A 249 -6.26 -5.06 -4.73
CA LEU A 249 -7.60 -5.22 -4.13
C LEU A 249 -8.75 -4.93 -5.08
N SER A 250 -8.61 -3.98 -6.04
CA SER A 250 -9.68 -3.61 -6.94
C SER A 250 -9.76 -4.55 -8.14
N TRP A 251 -10.90 -5.23 -8.27
CA TRP A 251 -11.18 -6.21 -9.31
C TRP A 251 -12.59 -5.95 -9.86
N PRO A 252 -12.77 -4.91 -10.68
CA PRO A 252 -14.07 -4.54 -11.19
C PRO A 252 -14.70 -5.70 -11.95
N ASN A 253 -16.02 -5.87 -11.77
CA ASN A 253 -16.83 -6.89 -12.42
C ASN A 253 -16.43 -8.34 -12.10
N THR A 254 -15.82 -8.59 -10.93
CA THR A 254 -15.38 -9.93 -10.54
C THR A 254 -15.78 -10.23 -9.10
N ASP A 255 -16.55 -11.30 -8.90
CA ASP A 255 -17.04 -11.68 -7.58
C ASP A 255 -16.02 -12.45 -6.75
N VAL A 256 -15.15 -13.21 -7.42
CA VAL A 256 -14.16 -14.09 -6.76
C VAL A 256 -12.80 -13.95 -7.42
N VAL A 257 -11.78 -13.72 -6.63
CA VAL A 257 -10.37 -13.76 -7.06
C VAL A 257 -9.55 -14.54 -6.04
N ASP A 258 -8.77 -15.51 -6.51
CA ASP A 258 -7.89 -16.31 -5.65
C ASP A 258 -6.73 -15.48 -5.08
N TYR A 259 -6.27 -15.87 -3.90
CA TYR A 259 -5.10 -15.31 -3.20
C TYR A 259 -5.29 -13.89 -2.69
N LEU A 260 -6.53 -13.44 -2.57
CA LEU A 260 -6.92 -12.24 -1.84
C LEU A 260 -7.24 -12.58 -0.38
N PRO A 261 -7.22 -11.60 0.53
CA PRO A 261 -7.70 -11.81 1.90
C PRO A 261 -9.19 -12.20 1.90
N ASN A 262 -9.62 -12.86 2.96
CA ASN A 262 -11.02 -13.19 3.17
C ASN A 262 -11.81 -11.98 3.69
N GLN A 263 -11.11 -11.09 4.42
CA GLN A 263 -11.72 -9.94 5.08
C GLN A 263 -10.81 -8.72 5.00
N LEU A 264 -11.40 -7.54 4.88
CA LEU A 264 -10.73 -6.24 4.87
C LEU A 264 -11.22 -5.43 6.08
N LEU A 265 -10.32 -5.07 6.98
CA LEU A 265 -10.59 -4.15 8.07
C LEU A 265 -10.36 -2.71 7.59
N VAL A 266 -11.38 -1.87 7.70
CA VAL A 266 -11.35 -0.48 7.20
C VAL A 266 -11.62 0.52 8.32
N TRP A 267 -11.14 1.75 8.15
CA TRP A 267 -11.27 2.79 9.17
C TRP A 267 -12.64 3.49 9.17
N GLY A 268 -13.38 3.41 8.08
CA GLY A 268 -14.70 4.01 7.94
C GLY A 268 -15.45 3.45 6.75
N ASP A 269 -16.73 3.74 6.68
CA ASP A 269 -17.65 3.22 5.67
C ASP A 269 -17.24 3.59 4.23
N TYR A 270 -16.69 4.78 4.03
CA TYR A 270 -16.18 5.23 2.74
C TYR A 270 -15.16 4.24 2.13
N TRP A 271 -14.23 3.74 2.93
CA TRP A 271 -13.16 2.87 2.45
C TRP A 271 -13.68 1.51 1.99
N GLY A 272 -14.67 0.98 2.70
CA GLY A 272 -15.32 -0.27 2.31
C GLY A 272 -16.08 -0.17 0.99
N LYS A 273 -16.57 1.04 0.64
CA LYS A 273 -17.35 1.30 -0.57
C LYS A 273 -16.51 1.69 -1.78
N ILE A 274 -15.38 2.40 -1.57
CA ILE A 274 -14.57 2.92 -2.68
C ILE A 274 -13.75 1.83 -3.39
N VAL A 275 -13.39 0.76 -2.70
CA VAL A 275 -12.62 -0.33 -3.27
C VAL A 275 -13.53 -1.28 -4.02
N ASP A 276 -13.29 -1.46 -5.31
CA ASP A 276 -13.96 -2.47 -6.15
C ASP A 276 -13.44 -3.89 -5.83
N ALA A 277 -13.39 -4.23 -4.54
CA ALA A 277 -12.95 -5.55 -4.12
C ALA A 277 -14.05 -6.60 -4.39
N PRO A 278 -13.67 -7.86 -4.73
CA PRO A 278 -14.63 -8.94 -4.94
C PRO A 278 -15.66 -9.04 -3.82
N ALA A 279 -16.90 -9.37 -4.17
CA ALA A 279 -18.02 -9.43 -3.22
C ALA A 279 -17.80 -10.44 -2.08
N VAL A 280 -16.99 -11.48 -2.34
CA VAL A 280 -16.66 -12.50 -1.32
C VAL A 280 -15.75 -11.97 -0.19
N ILE A 281 -15.11 -10.80 -0.36
CA ILE A 281 -14.27 -10.20 0.68
C ILE A 281 -15.18 -9.46 1.65
N GLU A 282 -15.23 -9.95 2.87
CA GLU A 282 -15.95 -9.28 3.96
C GLU A 282 -15.30 -7.92 4.28
N ARG A 283 -16.11 -6.92 4.60
CA ARG A 283 -15.64 -5.58 4.98
C ARG A 283 -16.11 -5.26 6.37
N THR A 284 -15.17 -4.99 7.27
CA THR A 284 -15.46 -4.69 8.67
C THR A 284 -14.85 -3.35 9.07
N ILE A 285 -15.67 -2.47 9.61
CA ILE A 285 -15.23 -1.18 10.11
C ILE A 285 -14.62 -1.36 11.49
N ILE A 286 -13.34 -0.98 11.63
CA ILE A 286 -12.62 -1.01 12.92
C ILE A 286 -12.38 0.40 13.48
N GLY A 287 -12.70 1.43 12.72
CA GLY A 287 -12.62 2.81 13.13
C GLY A 287 -11.25 3.46 13.01
N THR A 288 -11.14 4.63 13.58
CA THR A 288 -9.98 5.52 13.49
C THR A 288 -8.70 4.86 14.02
N PRO A 289 -7.54 4.98 13.34
CA PRO A 289 -6.25 4.55 13.90
C PRO A 289 -5.96 5.21 15.25
N THR A 290 -5.44 4.46 16.21
CA THR A 290 -5.29 4.87 17.63
C THR A 290 -4.58 6.21 17.80
N LYS A 291 -3.49 6.46 17.05
CA LYS A 291 -2.75 7.73 17.14
C LYS A 291 -3.55 8.92 16.62
N LEU A 292 -4.34 8.73 15.58
CA LEU A 292 -5.21 9.76 15.04
C LEU A 292 -6.38 10.06 16.01
N ALA A 293 -7.01 9.01 16.54
CA ALA A 293 -8.07 9.13 17.54
C ALA A 293 -7.60 9.92 18.78
N ALA A 294 -6.43 9.58 19.30
CA ALA A 294 -5.84 10.28 20.45
C ALA A 294 -5.54 11.78 20.20
N LEU A 295 -5.33 12.18 18.94
CA LEU A 295 -5.17 13.60 18.58
C LEU A 295 -6.51 14.30 18.42
N GLN A 296 -7.52 13.62 17.87
CA GLN A 296 -8.88 14.15 17.79
C GLN A 296 -9.46 14.46 19.18
N GLU A 297 -9.21 13.58 20.16
CA GLU A 297 -9.66 13.78 21.54
C GLU A 297 -9.00 14.97 22.25
N LYS A 298 -7.78 15.33 21.83
CA LYS A 298 -7.02 16.42 22.47
C LYS A 298 -7.46 17.83 22.08
N ASP A 299 -8.30 17.96 21.05
CA ASP A 299 -8.76 19.25 20.50
C ASP A 299 -7.61 20.27 20.37
N ILE A 300 -6.56 19.89 19.64
CA ILE A 300 -5.36 20.71 19.49
C ILE A 300 -5.68 21.90 18.58
N PRO A 301 -5.55 23.15 19.04
CA PRO A 301 -5.84 24.29 18.19
C PRO A 301 -4.81 24.41 17.06
N HIS A 302 -5.30 24.65 15.85
CA HIS A 302 -4.45 24.94 14.70
C HIS A 302 -3.70 26.25 14.92
N LYS A 303 -2.43 26.29 14.51
CA LYS A 303 -1.65 27.53 14.49
C LYS A 303 -2.02 28.33 13.24
N GLU A 304 -2.67 29.46 13.44
CA GLU A 304 -3.02 30.37 12.36
C GLU A 304 -1.79 30.72 11.50
N GLY A 305 -1.96 30.73 10.19
CA GLY A 305 -0.90 31.02 9.22
C GLY A 305 0.14 29.92 9.04
N THR A 306 -0.09 28.70 9.56
CA THR A 306 0.85 27.58 9.36
C THR A 306 0.42 26.68 8.20
N VAL A 307 1.31 26.52 7.22
CA VAL A 307 1.13 25.64 6.03
C VAL A 307 2.11 24.48 6.11
N LEU A 308 1.59 23.27 6.26
CA LEU A 308 2.39 22.04 6.18
C LEU A 308 2.33 21.48 4.76
N ILE A 309 3.47 21.35 4.10
CA ILE A 309 3.59 20.72 2.80
C ILE A 309 4.17 19.32 3.00
N VAL A 310 3.40 18.28 2.66
CA VAL A 310 3.85 16.88 2.73
C VAL A 310 4.38 16.44 1.37
N SER A 311 5.66 16.05 1.35
CA SER A 311 6.33 15.63 0.13
C SER A 311 5.96 14.19 -0.26
N GLN A 312 6.27 13.84 -1.51
CA GLN A 312 6.07 12.54 -2.09
C GLN A 312 7.25 12.17 -2.99
N VAL A 313 7.82 10.99 -2.78
CA VAL A 313 9.09 10.53 -3.36
C VAL A 313 9.19 10.80 -4.87
N GLN A 314 8.11 10.54 -5.62
CA GLN A 314 8.11 10.70 -7.07
C GLN A 314 8.02 12.18 -7.54
N GLN A 315 7.78 13.12 -6.63
CA GLN A 315 7.50 14.52 -6.98
C GLN A 315 8.31 15.53 -6.16
N THR A 316 9.35 15.07 -5.46
CA THR A 316 10.15 15.87 -4.52
C THR A 316 10.60 17.21 -5.06
N SER A 317 11.23 17.25 -6.24
CA SER A 317 11.74 18.49 -6.83
C SER A 317 10.63 19.49 -7.17
N LYS A 318 9.51 19.02 -7.73
CA LYS A 318 8.36 19.88 -8.06
C LYS A 318 7.67 20.44 -6.82
N ILE A 319 7.57 19.63 -5.75
CA ILE A 319 6.99 20.05 -4.47
C ILE A 319 7.91 21.04 -3.77
N LEU A 320 9.23 20.86 -3.82
CA LEU A 320 10.20 21.81 -3.29
C LEU A 320 10.14 23.14 -4.01
N ASP A 321 10.12 23.14 -5.35
CA ASP A 321 9.99 24.36 -6.15
C ASP A 321 8.68 25.12 -5.86
N LEU A 322 7.57 24.38 -5.68
CA LEU A 322 6.31 24.96 -5.24
C LEU A 322 6.43 25.58 -3.84
N ALA A 323 7.02 24.87 -2.88
CA ALA A 323 7.17 25.33 -1.51
C ALA A 323 7.93 26.66 -1.44
N ILE A 324 9.01 26.79 -2.24
CA ILE A 324 9.78 28.03 -2.35
C ILE A 324 8.92 29.14 -2.94
N ARG A 325 8.25 28.91 -4.07
CA ARG A 325 7.38 29.94 -4.68
C ARG A 325 6.24 30.34 -3.76
N ALA A 326 5.63 29.39 -3.06
CA ALA A 326 4.52 29.66 -2.14
C ALA A 326 5.00 30.50 -0.95
N ALA A 327 6.15 30.19 -0.37
CA ALA A 327 6.71 30.93 0.74
C ALA A 327 7.09 32.37 0.35
N VAL A 328 7.69 32.58 -0.83
CA VAL A 328 8.01 33.92 -1.35
C VAL A 328 6.75 34.75 -1.59
N ALA A 329 5.69 34.13 -2.13
CA ALA A 329 4.46 34.83 -2.47
C ALA A 329 3.56 35.14 -1.25
N ASN A 330 3.76 34.47 -0.11
CA ASN A 330 2.93 34.60 1.09
C ASN A 330 3.85 34.77 2.33
N PRO A 331 4.54 35.90 2.45
CA PRO A 331 5.55 36.13 3.51
C PRO A 331 4.98 36.15 4.92
N GLU A 332 3.67 36.39 5.09
CA GLU A 332 2.95 36.36 6.35
C GLU A 332 2.68 34.97 6.89
N LEU A 333 2.77 33.94 6.03
CA LEU A 333 2.53 32.54 6.39
C LEU A 333 3.84 31.82 6.74
N LYS A 334 3.75 30.79 7.58
CA LYS A 334 4.86 29.89 7.95
C LYS A 334 4.72 28.58 7.23
N PHE A 335 5.68 28.27 6.39
CA PHE A 335 5.71 27.02 5.63
C PHE A 335 6.64 26.01 6.30
N VAL A 336 6.16 24.77 6.38
CA VAL A 336 6.97 23.61 6.81
C VAL A 336 6.89 22.55 5.73
N LEU A 337 8.02 22.23 5.09
CA LEU A 337 8.11 21.11 4.17
C LEU A 337 8.51 19.86 4.95
N LYS A 338 7.65 18.84 4.92
CA LYS A 338 7.89 17.53 5.52
C LYS A 338 8.25 16.53 4.44
N PRO A 339 9.53 16.14 4.32
CA PRO A 339 9.95 15.11 3.36
C PRO A 339 9.29 13.76 3.67
N HIS A 340 9.09 12.94 2.64
CA HIS A 340 8.67 11.56 2.83
C HIS A 340 9.81 10.76 3.52
N PRO A 341 9.52 9.79 4.39
CA PRO A 341 10.59 9.01 5.06
C PRO A 341 11.58 8.33 4.13
N GLN A 342 11.19 8.00 2.91
CA GLN A 342 12.06 7.40 1.89
C GLN A 342 12.91 8.41 1.11
N GLU A 343 12.72 9.72 1.30
CA GLU A 343 13.48 10.79 0.62
C GLU A 343 14.81 11.13 1.30
N HIS A 344 15.20 10.38 2.32
CA HIS A 344 16.34 10.69 3.18
C HIS A 344 17.67 10.93 2.44
N GLN A 345 17.91 10.26 1.31
CA GLN A 345 19.14 10.39 0.54
C GLN A 345 19.06 11.46 -0.56
N ILE A 346 17.89 11.59 -1.20
CA ILE A 346 17.67 12.50 -2.34
C ILE A 346 17.54 13.94 -1.85
N THR A 347 16.80 14.14 -0.78
CA THR A 347 16.42 15.48 -0.28
C THR A 347 17.61 16.26 0.28
N LEU A 348 18.59 15.58 0.90
CA LEU A 348 19.77 16.26 1.49
C LEU A 348 20.72 16.85 0.44
N GLY A 349 20.85 16.22 -0.73
CA GLY A 349 21.67 16.75 -1.84
C GLY A 349 21.03 17.96 -2.50
N ASP A 350 19.76 17.89 -2.86
CA ASP A 350 19.02 18.98 -3.51
C ASP A 350 18.76 20.17 -2.59
N ILE A 351 18.44 19.90 -1.32
CA ILE A 351 18.23 20.95 -0.32
C ILE A 351 19.54 21.66 0.01
N SER A 352 20.64 20.92 0.23
CA SER A 352 21.93 21.51 0.59
C SER A 352 22.48 22.45 -0.48
N SER A 353 22.21 22.19 -1.75
CA SER A 353 22.59 23.10 -2.84
C SER A 353 21.73 24.40 -2.91
N ARG A 354 20.55 24.42 -2.30
CA ARG A 354 19.57 25.51 -2.34
C ARG A 354 19.36 26.24 -1.02
N ILE A 355 19.91 25.73 0.10
CA ILE A 355 19.70 26.27 1.46
C ILE A 355 19.98 27.77 1.56
N ALA A 356 21.01 28.27 0.85
CA ALA A 356 21.36 29.71 0.87
C ALA A 356 20.33 30.63 0.16
N GLN A 357 19.33 30.07 -0.51
CA GLN A 357 18.31 30.79 -1.27
C GLN A 357 16.88 30.55 -0.75
N LEU A 358 16.76 29.87 0.39
CA LEU A 358 15.43 29.56 0.95
C LEU A 358 14.82 30.81 1.61
N PRO A 359 13.50 31.03 1.44
CA PRO A 359 12.78 32.07 2.16
C PRO A 359 12.83 31.84 3.67
N GLU A 360 12.96 32.91 4.47
CA GLU A 360 13.04 32.82 5.93
C GLU A 360 11.83 32.14 6.58
N ASN A 361 10.66 32.23 5.94
CA ASN A 361 9.42 31.62 6.38
C ASN A 361 9.22 30.17 5.92
N LEU A 362 10.21 29.51 5.28
CA LEU A 362 10.19 28.10 4.89
C LEU A 362 11.16 27.29 5.74
N GLN A 363 10.63 26.31 6.47
CA GLN A 363 11.38 25.39 7.31
C GLN A 363 11.26 23.94 6.80
N PHE A 364 12.26 23.11 7.11
CA PHE A 364 12.24 21.68 6.80
C PHE A 364 12.06 20.86 8.08
N ALA A 365 11.13 19.93 8.04
CA ALA A 365 11.02 18.93 9.08
C ALA A 365 11.98 17.76 8.81
N SER A 366 12.41 17.04 9.86
CA SER A 366 13.17 15.80 9.70
C SER A 366 12.37 14.78 8.88
N PRO A 367 13.00 14.08 7.91
CA PRO A 367 12.33 12.99 7.18
C PRO A 367 11.79 11.88 8.09
N SER A 368 12.46 11.60 9.21
CA SER A 368 12.05 10.60 10.20
C SER A 368 10.90 11.07 11.11
N ALA A 369 10.72 12.40 11.29
CA ALA A 369 9.67 12.94 12.15
C ALA A 369 8.27 12.48 11.73
N SER A 370 7.40 12.17 12.69
CA SER A 370 5.99 11.86 12.42
C SER A 370 5.26 13.08 11.84
N ALA A 371 4.55 12.90 10.73
CA ALA A 371 3.74 13.97 10.14
C ALA A 371 2.50 14.30 10.99
N LEU A 372 1.93 13.32 11.68
CA LEU A 372 0.64 13.43 12.34
C LEU A 372 0.57 14.55 13.41
N PRO A 373 1.57 14.74 14.32
CA PRO A 373 1.58 15.88 15.24
C PRO A 373 1.72 17.26 14.56
N MET A 374 2.35 17.29 13.37
CA MET A 374 2.47 18.54 12.58
C MET A 374 1.14 18.86 11.89
N ILE A 375 0.47 17.85 11.34
CA ILE A 375 -0.88 17.95 10.75
C ILE A 375 -1.86 18.50 11.77
N ALA A 376 -1.85 17.96 13.02
CA ALA A 376 -2.75 18.40 14.09
C ALA A 376 -2.60 19.89 14.46
N ARG A 377 -1.47 20.51 14.11
CA ARG A 377 -1.20 21.93 14.40
C ARG A 377 -1.26 22.83 13.17
N ALA A 378 -1.26 22.27 11.96
CA ALA A 378 -1.26 23.05 10.74
C ALA A 378 -2.66 23.59 10.43
N GLU A 379 -2.77 24.85 10.03
CA GLU A 379 -4.01 25.40 9.49
C GLU A 379 -4.29 24.83 8.09
N PHE A 380 -3.23 24.75 7.28
CA PHE A 380 -3.29 24.20 5.93
C PHE A 380 -2.37 23.01 5.79
N VAL A 381 -2.84 21.97 5.08
CA VAL A 381 -2.02 20.82 4.69
C VAL A 381 -2.07 20.66 3.17
N VAL A 382 -0.89 20.66 2.55
CA VAL A 382 -0.71 20.60 1.10
C VAL A 382 0.04 19.33 0.74
N GLY A 383 -0.38 18.64 -0.29
CA GLY A 383 0.30 17.42 -0.79
C GLY A 383 -0.25 16.97 -2.12
N VAL A 384 0.00 15.72 -2.54
CA VAL A 384 -0.54 15.17 -3.80
C VAL A 384 -1.65 14.17 -3.52
N HIS A 385 -1.30 12.95 -3.04
CA HIS A 385 -2.27 11.88 -2.75
C HIS A 385 -1.90 11.06 -1.49
N SER A 386 -1.24 11.66 -0.55
CA SER A 386 -0.84 11.01 0.71
C SER A 386 -2.04 10.81 1.65
N MET A 387 -2.02 9.73 2.44
CA MET A 387 -2.97 9.53 3.55
C MET A 387 -2.96 10.72 4.53
N ALA A 388 -1.84 11.41 4.67
CA ALA A 388 -1.71 12.63 5.46
C ALA A 388 -2.75 13.72 5.13
N LEU A 389 -3.23 13.77 3.87
CA LEU A 389 -4.30 14.71 3.47
C LEU A 389 -5.64 14.31 4.09
N ILE A 390 -5.93 13.03 4.19
CA ILE A 390 -7.19 12.53 4.77
C ILE A 390 -7.14 12.62 6.30
N GLU A 391 -5.98 12.33 6.89
CA GLU A 391 -5.74 12.56 8.32
C GLU A 391 -5.90 14.04 8.68
N ALA A 392 -5.46 14.96 7.79
CA ALA A 392 -5.65 16.40 7.94
C ALA A 392 -7.13 16.80 7.92
N LEU A 393 -7.94 16.22 7.01
CA LEU A 393 -9.40 16.41 7.03
C LEU A 393 -10.00 15.96 8.37
N ALA A 394 -9.58 14.81 8.87
CA ALA A 394 -10.06 14.27 10.15
C ALA A 394 -9.69 15.12 11.36
N LEU A 395 -8.60 15.88 11.26
CA LEU A 395 -8.12 16.81 12.30
C LEU A 395 -8.60 18.26 12.08
N GLY A 396 -9.46 18.51 11.08
CA GLY A 396 -10.06 19.82 10.84
C GLY A 396 -9.16 20.83 10.13
N ALA A 397 -8.06 20.40 9.52
CA ALA A 397 -7.22 21.27 8.71
C ALA A 397 -7.86 21.58 7.34
N LYS A 398 -7.49 22.71 6.73
CA LYS A 398 -7.82 23.06 5.36
C LYS A 398 -6.87 22.33 4.41
N VAL A 399 -7.38 21.52 3.50
CA VAL A 399 -6.56 20.63 2.68
C VAL A 399 -6.50 21.05 1.23
N ILE A 400 -5.28 21.07 0.68
CA ILE A 400 -5.00 21.41 -0.72
C ILE A 400 -4.25 20.26 -1.37
N SER A 401 -4.69 19.82 -2.55
CA SER A 401 -4.01 18.79 -3.32
C SER A 401 -3.47 19.31 -4.65
N LEU A 402 -2.19 19.00 -4.91
CA LEU A 402 -1.47 19.41 -6.11
C LEU A 402 -1.79 18.49 -7.29
N ARG A 403 -2.10 19.09 -8.45
CA ARG A 403 -2.29 18.38 -9.71
C ARG A 403 -0.94 17.87 -10.24
N LEU A 404 -0.42 16.84 -9.61
CA LEU A 404 0.77 16.08 -9.97
C LEU A 404 0.39 14.60 -10.19
N PRO A 405 1.22 13.78 -10.81
CA PRO A 405 0.97 12.35 -10.96
C PRO A 405 0.55 11.70 -9.63
N GLY A 406 -0.57 10.97 -9.66
CA GLY A 406 -1.22 10.40 -8.48
C GLY A 406 -2.38 11.23 -7.92
N PHE A 407 -2.59 12.48 -8.40
CA PHE A 407 -3.73 13.32 -8.01
C PHE A 407 -5.08 12.62 -8.26
N GLU A 408 -5.14 11.72 -9.23
CA GLU A 408 -6.32 10.94 -9.60
C GLU A 408 -6.86 10.11 -8.42
N ASN A 409 -5.98 9.69 -7.51
CA ASN A 409 -6.38 8.95 -6.30
C ASN A 409 -7.12 9.83 -5.28
N ILE A 410 -6.91 11.15 -5.35
CA ILE A 410 -7.54 12.12 -4.45
C ILE A 410 -8.74 12.82 -5.12
N GLN A 411 -8.93 12.64 -6.42
CA GLN A 411 -10.02 13.26 -7.18
C GLN A 411 -11.42 13.06 -6.57
N PRO A 412 -11.77 11.89 -5.99
CA PRO A 412 -13.07 11.71 -5.32
C PRO A 412 -13.30 12.72 -4.18
N PHE A 413 -12.29 13.06 -3.41
CA PHE A 413 -12.35 14.02 -2.30
C PHE A 413 -12.46 15.47 -2.81
N VAL A 414 -11.79 15.76 -3.92
CA VAL A 414 -11.91 17.05 -4.62
C VAL A 414 -13.33 17.22 -5.18
N SER A 415 -13.88 16.18 -5.80
CA SER A 415 -15.24 16.21 -6.35
C SER A 415 -16.33 16.40 -5.28
N ARG A 416 -16.08 15.94 -4.06
CA ARG A 416 -16.94 16.17 -2.87
C ARG A 416 -16.78 17.57 -2.28
N GLY A 417 -15.75 18.32 -2.69
CA GLY A 417 -15.42 19.63 -2.12
C GLY A 417 -14.65 19.57 -0.79
N ASP A 418 -14.19 18.40 -0.37
CA ASP A 418 -13.43 18.21 0.87
C ASP A 418 -11.98 18.70 0.72
N ILE A 419 -11.42 18.65 -0.48
CA ILE A 419 -10.05 19.04 -0.80
C ILE A 419 -10.03 20.06 -1.92
N THR A 420 -9.28 21.15 -1.75
CA THR A 420 -9.09 22.18 -2.77
C THR A 420 -7.98 21.75 -3.75
N PRO A 421 -8.22 21.67 -5.05
CA PRO A 421 -7.18 21.36 -6.04
C PRO A 421 -6.32 22.59 -6.32
N ALA A 422 -5.00 22.38 -6.53
CA ALA A 422 -4.06 23.43 -6.89
C ALA A 422 -3.17 23.02 -8.07
N ASP A 423 -2.76 23.97 -8.89
CA ASP A 423 -1.74 23.77 -9.90
C ASP A 423 -0.35 23.80 -9.25
N ALA A 424 0.45 22.77 -9.49
CA ALA A 424 1.81 22.69 -8.97
C ALA A 424 2.76 23.77 -9.55
N ALA A 425 2.43 24.41 -10.66
CA ALA A 425 3.17 25.56 -11.20
C ALA A 425 2.83 26.89 -10.51
N GLY A 426 1.74 26.95 -9.72
CA GLY A 426 1.29 28.13 -9.00
C GLY A 426 2.13 28.49 -7.78
N ASN A 427 1.58 29.40 -6.97
CA ASN A 427 2.17 29.85 -5.73
C ASN A 427 1.25 29.72 -4.48
N LEU A 428 0.16 28.99 -4.63
CA LEU A 428 -0.86 28.69 -3.62
C LEU A 428 -1.66 29.87 -3.06
N THR A 429 -1.35 31.12 -3.37
CA THR A 429 -2.02 32.31 -2.78
C THR A 429 -3.55 32.25 -2.95
N LYS A 430 -4.01 31.89 -4.15
CA LYS A 430 -5.44 31.76 -4.44
C LYS A 430 -6.05 30.58 -3.70
N GLU A 431 -5.40 29.42 -3.72
CA GLU A 431 -5.89 28.18 -3.14
C GLU A 431 -5.97 28.28 -1.61
N LEU A 432 -4.98 28.92 -0.96
CA LEU A 432 -4.98 29.19 0.47
C LEU A 432 -6.20 30.05 0.89
N SER A 433 -6.56 31.06 0.09
CA SER A 433 -7.75 31.88 0.35
C SER A 433 -9.08 31.12 0.13
N LEU A 434 -9.11 30.14 -0.76
CA LEU A 434 -10.29 29.35 -1.11
C LEU A 434 -10.51 28.13 -0.23
N ALA A 435 -9.44 27.54 0.32
CA ALA A 435 -9.51 26.32 1.09
C ALA A 435 -10.39 26.48 2.35
N ARG A 436 -11.22 25.50 2.64
CA ARG A 436 -12.15 25.48 3.77
C ARG A 436 -11.98 24.18 4.54
N VAL A 437 -12.41 24.18 5.79
CA VAL A 437 -12.53 22.96 6.58
C VAL A 437 -13.64 22.10 5.97
N ALA A 438 -13.36 20.84 5.73
CA ALA A 438 -14.32 19.93 5.11
C ALA A 438 -15.46 19.57 6.07
N PRO A 439 -16.73 19.68 5.65
CA PRO A 439 -17.87 19.43 6.52
C PRO A 439 -18.17 17.93 6.76
N GLY A 440 -17.46 17.00 6.16
CA GLY A 440 -17.88 15.61 6.08
C GLY A 440 -16.85 14.53 6.41
N SER A 441 -15.80 14.84 7.20
CA SER A 441 -14.71 13.87 7.47
C SER A 441 -15.12 12.59 8.23
N ARG A 442 -16.35 12.49 8.74
CA ARG A 442 -16.83 11.34 9.56
C ARG A 442 -16.93 10.04 8.79
N ASP A 443 -17.19 10.06 7.48
CA ASP A 443 -17.31 8.85 6.68
C ASP A 443 -15.94 8.17 6.46
N TYR A 444 -14.83 8.92 6.60
CA TYR A 444 -13.49 8.39 6.42
C TYR A 444 -12.98 7.66 7.65
N PHE A 445 -13.44 8.08 8.82
CA PHE A 445 -13.02 7.54 10.11
C PHE A 445 -14.23 7.37 11.02
N ALA A 446 -14.62 6.13 11.28
CA ALA A 446 -15.61 5.80 12.29
C ALA A 446 -14.99 5.84 13.69
N PRO A 447 -15.79 5.88 14.77
CA PRO A 447 -15.29 5.64 16.12
C PRO A 447 -14.52 4.32 16.19
N GLN A 448 -13.41 4.32 16.92
CA GLN A 448 -12.60 3.12 17.10
C GLN A 448 -13.38 2.03 17.83
N VAL A 449 -13.31 0.80 17.33
CA VAL A 449 -13.90 -0.35 18.04
C VAL A 449 -13.12 -0.64 19.33
N LEU A 450 -13.82 -1.11 20.34
CA LEU A 450 -13.19 -1.52 21.59
C LEU A 450 -12.22 -2.69 21.35
N PRO A 451 -11.10 -2.78 22.10
CA PRO A 451 -10.12 -3.88 21.96
C PRO A 451 -10.75 -5.26 22.04
N GLU A 452 -11.74 -5.45 22.91
CA GLU A 452 -12.47 -6.70 23.07
C GLU A 452 -13.20 -7.10 21.79
N LYS A 453 -13.90 -6.15 21.17
CA LYS A 453 -14.64 -6.38 19.92
C LYS A 453 -13.68 -6.66 18.75
N LEU A 454 -12.53 -5.99 18.74
CA LEU A 454 -11.49 -6.27 17.75
C LEU A 454 -11.00 -7.71 17.85
N VAL A 455 -10.77 -8.22 19.07
CA VAL A 455 -10.36 -9.62 19.26
C VAL A 455 -11.45 -10.58 18.82
N GLU A 456 -12.72 -10.32 19.13
CA GLU A 456 -13.85 -11.13 18.64
C GLU A 456 -13.88 -11.22 17.10
N ILE A 457 -13.68 -10.08 16.40
CA ILE A 457 -13.57 -10.03 14.95
C ILE A 457 -12.43 -10.93 14.46
N LEU A 458 -11.25 -10.82 15.09
CA LEU A 458 -10.06 -11.59 14.70
C LEU A 458 -10.20 -13.09 14.96
N MET A 459 -10.96 -13.46 15.96
CA MET A 459 -11.20 -14.87 16.35
C MET A 459 -12.39 -15.48 15.62
N GLY A 460 -13.15 -14.69 14.84
CA GLY A 460 -14.37 -15.15 14.19
C GLY A 460 -15.52 -15.46 15.16
N GLU A 461 -15.54 -14.81 16.32
CA GLU A 461 -16.53 -14.98 17.39
C GLU A 461 -17.71 -13.99 17.26
N VAL A 462 -17.76 -13.23 16.18
CA VAL A 462 -18.85 -12.27 15.94
C VAL A 462 -20.03 -13.01 15.35
N ASP A 463 -21.14 -13.12 16.12
CA ASP A 463 -22.43 -13.49 15.58
C ASP A 463 -22.83 -12.47 14.50
N ASN A 464 -23.09 -12.96 13.29
CA ASN A 464 -23.54 -12.13 12.13
C ASN A 464 -25.00 -11.64 12.27
N ASP A 465 -25.53 -11.54 13.48
CA ASP A 465 -26.88 -11.07 13.77
C ASP A 465 -26.86 -9.66 14.38
N ALA A 466 -26.39 -8.65 13.58
CA ALA A 466 -26.62 -7.24 13.92
C ALA A 466 -26.85 -6.39 12.66
#